data_d0e794ade20f64bc28a41931bea26db0
#
_entry.id   d0e794ade20f64bc28a41931bea26db0
#
_cell.length_a   1.000
_cell.length_b   1.000
_cell.length_c   1.000
_cell.angle_alpha   90.00
_cell.angle_beta   90.00
_cell.angle_gamma   90.00
#
_symmetry.space_group_name_H-M   'P 1'
#
loop_
_entity.id
_entity.type
_entity.pdbx_description
1 polymer ?
#
loop_
_entity_poly.entity_id
_entity_poly.type
_entity_poly.pdbx_seq_one_letter_code
_entity_poly.pdbx_strand_id
1 'polypeptide(L)'
;MSKTNHSEKSDDQRQIFIDMLIKYKCIGKSTWYSLMGNENKQGVIGVKESQEVLKKLSLKSYEGGAKVLIMWLPEMMNVQSANKLLKLIEEPPAKTFFILISDNKEKLLPTISSRLQHIDVSPPSEEEIVSFLLNNFEIDELSAKKYSAYANGNLHRAINFHFNSSHNSDYLPFFIKWMRLCYSRNIADTIDWVNEISKMGREQLKEFLLYNLEMFRNCVIGHYKVDFKTLNDEEMAFLEKFKPYINHNNIIPLNDLINEAYFHVERNANTKILMLDVSIKIFKLLKNSVYQIKKV
;
A
#
# COMPACT_ATOMS: atom_id res chain seq x y z
N MET A 1 -9.63 -4.52 -29.17
CA MET A 1 -10.34 -5.60 -28.40
C MET A 1 -9.36 -6.20 -27.42
N SER A 2 -9.31 -5.71 -26.20
CA SER A 2 -8.44 -6.25 -25.16
C SER A 2 -9.15 -7.42 -24.50
N LYS A 3 -8.72 -8.63 -24.81
CA LYS A 3 -9.12 -9.82 -24.05
C LYS A 3 -8.43 -9.74 -22.68
N THR A 4 -9.17 -9.37 -21.66
CA THR A 4 -8.78 -9.57 -20.28
C THR A 4 -8.72 -11.08 -20.05
N ASN A 5 -7.53 -11.63 -20.00
CA ASN A 5 -7.31 -12.99 -19.55
C ASN A 5 -7.70 -13.07 -18.08
N HIS A 6 -8.94 -13.46 -17.81
CA HIS A 6 -9.35 -13.88 -16.47
C HIS A 6 -8.77 -15.28 -16.24
N SER A 7 -7.55 -15.33 -15.72
CA SER A 7 -7.08 -16.56 -15.10
C SER A 7 -7.99 -16.85 -13.89
N GLU A 8 -8.58 -18.03 -13.90
CA GLU A 8 -9.50 -18.44 -12.82
C GLU A 8 -8.76 -19.19 -11.69
N LYS A 9 -7.44 -19.45 -11.84
CA LYS A 9 -6.66 -20.23 -10.88
C LYS A 9 -5.26 -19.65 -10.66
N SER A 10 -4.75 -19.81 -9.44
CA SER A 10 -3.38 -19.41 -9.06
C SER A 10 -2.29 -20.08 -9.89
N ASP A 11 -2.52 -21.32 -10.30
CA ASP A 11 -1.55 -22.07 -11.13
C ASP A 11 -1.26 -21.36 -12.46
N ASP A 12 -2.27 -20.72 -13.06
CA ASP A 12 -2.12 -20.01 -14.33
C ASP A 12 -1.22 -18.77 -14.20
N GLN A 13 -1.06 -18.27 -12.96
CA GLN A 13 -0.26 -17.09 -12.64
C GLN A 13 1.08 -17.43 -11.98
N ARG A 14 1.41 -18.73 -11.88
CA ARG A 14 2.61 -19.20 -11.17
C ARG A 14 3.89 -18.56 -11.71
N GLN A 15 4.02 -18.43 -13.03
CA GLN A 15 5.23 -17.87 -13.63
C GLN A 15 5.40 -16.39 -13.27
N ILE A 16 4.33 -15.61 -13.38
CA ILE A 16 4.34 -14.18 -13.00
C ILE A 16 4.73 -14.03 -11.53
N PHE A 17 4.24 -14.91 -10.65
CA PHE A 17 4.59 -14.89 -9.23
C PHE A 17 6.07 -15.20 -8.99
N ILE A 18 6.63 -16.18 -9.68
CA ILE A 18 8.05 -16.53 -9.60
C ILE A 18 8.90 -15.37 -10.12
N ASP A 19 8.55 -14.79 -11.28
CA ASP A 19 9.27 -13.66 -11.87
C ASP A 19 9.25 -12.44 -10.93
N MET A 20 8.12 -12.19 -10.25
CA MET A 20 8.02 -11.16 -9.22
C MET A 20 8.99 -11.41 -8.05
N LEU A 21 9.03 -12.66 -7.54
CA LEU A 21 9.96 -13.03 -6.47
C LEU A 21 11.42 -12.87 -6.87
N ILE A 22 11.78 -13.29 -8.10
CA ILE A 22 13.14 -13.16 -8.60
C ILE A 22 13.54 -11.70 -8.74
N LYS A 23 12.66 -10.87 -9.31
CA LYS A 23 12.94 -9.47 -9.60
C LYS A 23 12.95 -8.61 -8.33
N TYR A 24 11.91 -8.70 -7.52
CA TYR A 24 11.72 -7.81 -6.38
C TYR A 24 12.23 -8.39 -5.06
N LYS A 25 12.61 -9.67 -5.02
CA LYS A 25 13.06 -10.39 -3.80
C LYS A 25 12.06 -10.32 -2.63
N CYS A 26 10.89 -9.76 -2.86
CA CYS A 26 9.83 -9.56 -1.89
C CYS A 26 8.46 -9.65 -2.58
N ILE A 27 7.44 -10.01 -1.83
CA ILE A 27 6.07 -10.09 -2.33
C ILE A 27 5.29 -8.86 -1.86
N GLY A 28 4.59 -8.22 -2.77
CA GLY A 28 3.73 -7.08 -2.44
C GLY A 28 2.44 -7.09 -3.25
N LYS A 29 1.34 -6.77 -2.58
CA LYS A 29 0.00 -6.81 -3.17
C LYS A 29 -0.13 -5.85 -4.37
N SER A 30 0.39 -4.62 -4.26
CA SER A 30 0.35 -3.64 -5.34
C SER A 30 1.15 -4.10 -6.55
N THR A 31 2.38 -4.56 -6.34
CA THR A 31 3.23 -5.10 -7.41
C THR A 31 2.58 -6.32 -8.09
N TRP A 32 1.97 -7.21 -7.30
CA TRP A 32 1.25 -8.36 -7.83
C TRP A 32 0.11 -7.95 -8.77
N TYR A 33 -0.74 -7.01 -8.34
CA TYR A 33 -1.86 -6.55 -9.17
C TYR A 33 -1.42 -5.79 -10.41
N SER A 34 -0.35 -5.00 -10.31
CA SER A 34 0.24 -4.30 -11.46
C SER A 34 0.74 -5.30 -12.50
N LEU A 35 1.51 -6.31 -12.08
CA LEU A 35 2.03 -7.35 -12.99
C LEU A 35 0.94 -8.18 -13.66
N MET A 36 -0.21 -8.36 -12.97
CA MET A 36 -1.37 -9.05 -13.54
C MET A 36 -2.22 -8.16 -14.45
N GLY A 37 -1.91 -6.87 -14.60
CA GLY A 37 -2.75 -5.92 -15.34
C GLY A 37 -4.14 -5.69 -14.70
N ASN A 38 -4.27 -5.94 -13.41
CA ASN A 38 -5.53 -5.88 -12.64
C ASN A 38 -5.53 -4.75 -11.59
N GLU A 39 -4.86 -3.65 -11.85
CA GLU A 39 -4.70 -2.52 -10.90
C GLU A 39 -6.02 -2.00 -10.34
N ASN A 40 -7.10 -2.12 -11.10
CA ASN A 40 -8.43 -1.64 -10.72
C ASN A 40 -9.37 -2.73 -10.17
N LYS A 41 -8.91 -3.97 -10.02
CA LYS A 41 -9.73 -5.07 -9.51
C LYS A 41 -9.16 -5.61 -8.21
N GLN A 42 -10.04 -5.88 -7.26
CA GLN A 42 -9.65 -6.58 -6.04
C GLN A 42 -9.62 -8.08 -6.32
N GLY A 43 -8.48 -8.73 -6.06
CA GLY A 43 -8.37 -10.18 -6.13
C GLY A 43 -9.25 -10.85 -5.07
N VAL A 44 -9.83 -11.98 -5.42
CA VAL A 44 -10.62 -12.80 -4.50
C VAL A 44 -10.18 -14.24 -4.63
N ILE A 45 -9.88 -14.89 -3.52
CA ILE A 45 -9.67 -16.34 -3.47
C ILE A 45 -11.06 -16.99 -3.46
N GLY A 46 -11.45 -17.50 -4.60
CA GLY A 46 -12.79 -18.02 -4.84
C GLY A 46 -12.92 -19.52 -4.58
N VAL A 47 -14.14 -20.02 -4.73
CA VAL A 47 -14.49 -21.42 -4.49
C VAL A 47 -13.70 -22.41 -5.38
N LYS A 48 -13.44 -22.04 -6.63
CA LYS A 48 -12.66 -22.88 -7.56
C LYS A 48 -11.25 -23.13 -7.04
N GLU A 49 -10.62 -22.08 -6.47
CA GLU A 49 -9.29 -22.16 -5.87
C GLU A 49 -9.27 -23.12 -4.67
N SER A 50 -10.26 -22.99 -3.76
CA SER A 50 -10.36 -23.92 -2.63
C SER A 50 -10.61 -25.37 -3.04
N GLN A 51 -11.35 -25.59 -4.12
CA GLN A 51 -11.56 -26.93 -4.67
C GLN A 51 -10.26 -27.55 -5.22
N GLU A 52 -9.42 -26.76 -5.91
CA GLU A 52 -8.11 -27.23 -6.36
C GLU A 52 -7.18 -27.54 -5.18
N VAL A 53 -7.18 -26.72 -4.14
CA VAL A 53 -6.43 -26.98 -2.90
C VAL A 53 -6.86 -28.32 -2.28
N LEU A 54 -8.17 -28.55 -2.12
CA LEU A 54 -8.70 -29.81 -1.61
C LEU A 54 -8.27 -31.00 -2.46
N LYS A 55 -8.38 -30.89 -3.78
CA LYS A 55 -7.98 -31.93 -4.71
C LYS A 55 -6.48 -32.25 -4.61
N LYS A 56 -5.62 -31.22 -4.62
CA LYS A 56 -4.16 -31.41 -4.52
C LYS A 56 -3.74 -32.04 -3.20
N LEU A 57 -4.33 -31.61 -2.06
CA LEU A 57 -3.99 -32.14 -0.75
C LEU A 57 -4.57 -33.53 -0.49
N SER A 58 -5.64 -33.94 -1.17
CA SER A 58 -6.18 -35.30 -1.07
C SER A 58 -5.30 -36.35 -1.79
N LEU A 59 -4.48 -35.94 -2.75
CA LEU A 59 -3.57 -36.86 -3.42
C LEU A 59 -2.49 -37.34 -2.46
N LYS A 60 -2.05 -38.60 -2.58
CA LYS A 60 -0.91 -39.11 -1.80
C LYS A 60 0.37 -38.42 -2.26
N SER A 61 1.27 -38.10 -1.33
CA SER A 61 2.61 -37.65 -1.68
C SER A 61 3.37 -38.78 -2.40
N TYR A 62 3.88 -38.48 -3.60
CA TYR A 62 4.60 -39.48 -4.41
C TYR A 62 5.90 -39.93 -3.72
N GLU A 63 6.57 -38.99 -3.02
CA GLU A 63 7.85 -39.23 -2.34
C GLU A 63 7.72 -39.50 -0.83
N GLY A 64 6.50 -39.68 -0.30
CA GLY A 64 6.27 -39.96 1.12
C GLY A 64 6.58 -38.83 2.10
N GLY A 65 6.90 -37.64 1.60
CA GLY A 65 7.25 -36.45 2.40
C GLY A 65 6.05 -35.71 2.99
N ALA A 66 6.32 -34.55 3.60
CA ALA A 66 5.31 -33.63 4.10
C ALA A 66 4.68 -32.84 2.94
N LYS A 67 3.41 -32.46 3.13
CA LYS A 67 2.72 -31.52 2.25
C LYS A 67 2.67 -30.16 2.94
N VAL A 68 2.96 -29.11 2.19
CA VAL A 68 2.89 -27.73 2.70
C VAL A 68 1.99 -26.92 1.77
N LEU A 69 0.94 -26.34 2.33
CA LEU A 69 0.15 -25.32 1.66
C LEU A 69 0.58 -23.96 2.17
N ILE A 70 1.10 -23.13 1.27
CA ILE A 70 1.37 -21.72 1.53
C ILE A 70 0.26 -20.90 0.87
N MET A 71 -0.49 -20.13 1.65
CA MET A 71 -1.54 -19.25 1.17
C MET A 71 -1.18 -17.81 1.52
N TRP A 72 -0.99 -17.01 0.51
CA TRP A 72 -0.75 -15.58 0.67
C TRP A 72 -2.06 -14.79 0.53
N LEU A 73 -2.28 -13.80 1.40
CA LEU A 73 -3.49 -12.99 1.52
C LEU A 73 -4.78 -13.82 1.77
N PRO A 74 -4.82 -14.70 2.79
CA PRO A 74 -6.00 -15.49 3.10
C PRO A 74 -7.24 -14.65 3.44
N GLU A 75 -7.07 -13.39 3.84
CA GLU A 75 -8.14 -12.41 4.02
C GLU A 75 -8.90 -12.06 2.73
N MET A 76 -8.38 -12.45 1.57
CA MET A 76 -9.06 -12.31 0.27
C MET A 76 -9.97 -13.50 -0.05
N MET A 77 -10.07 -14.50 0.83
CA MET A 77 -11.05 -15.57 0.67
C MET A 77 -12.47 -15.05 0.85
N ASN A 78 -13.35 -15.43 -0.07
CA ASN A 78 -14.77 -15.26 0.19
C ASN A 78 -15.27 -16.32 1.20
N VAL A 79 -16.40 -16.07 1.85
CA VAL A 79 -16.96 -16.94 2.90
C VAL A 79 -17.17 -18.37 2.41
N GLN A 80 -17.60 -18.54 1.16
CA GLN A 80 -17.85 -19.88 0.59
C GLN A 80 -16.53 -20.66 0.39
N SER A 81 -15.46 -19.99 -0.05
CA SER A 81 -14.13 -20.54 -0.23
C SER A 81 -13.55 -20.97 1.12
N ALA A 82 -13.62 -20.08 2.11
CA ALA A 82 -13.15 -20.36 3.47
C ALA A 82 -13.86 -21.56 4.08
N ASN A 83 -15.19 -21.60 4.01
CA ASN A 83 -16.00 -22.71 4.56
C ASN A 83 -15.62 -24.07 3.95
N LYS A 84 -15.22 -24.10 2.67
CA LYS A 84 -14.73 -25.36 2.06
C LYS A 84 -13.42 -25.85 2.64
N LEU A 85 -12.57 -24.96 3.14
CA LEU A 85 -11.28 -25.31 3.71
C LEU A 85 -11.34 -25.61 5.21
N LEU A 86 -12.42 -25.24 5.93
CA LEU A 86 -12.52 -25.44 7.37
C LEU A 86 -12.24 -26.87 7.80
N LYS A 87 -12.90 -27.86 7.16
CA LYS A 87 -12.70 -29.27 7.50
C LYS A 87 -11.25 -29.72 7.28
N LEU A 88 -10.61 -29.22 6.24
CA LEU A 88 -9.22 -29.54 5.93
C LEU A 88 -8.24 -28.92 6.93
N ILE A 89 -8.55 -27.75 7.45
CA ILE A 89 -7.75 -27.06 8.47
C ILE A 89 -7.95 -27.71 9.83
N GLU A 90 -9.17 -28.14 10.18
CA GLU A 90 -9.49 -28.83 11.44
C GLU A 90 -8.89 -30.22 11.50
N GLU A 91 -8.99 -30.98 10.41
CA GLU A 91 -8.54 -32.38 10.32
C GLU A 91 -7.58 -32.52 9.12
N PRO A 92 -6.36 -32.02 9.23
CA PRO A 92 -5.41 -32.07 8.14
C PRO A 92 -4.98 -33.51 7.84
N PRO A 93 -4.78 -33.87 6.57
CA PRO A 93 -4.15 -35.14 6.23
C PRO A 93 -2.79 -35.30 6.91
N ALA A 94 -2.39 -36.53 7.18
CA ALA A 94 -1.12 -36.82 7.85
C ALA A 94 0.06 -36.10 7.14
N LYS A 95 0.96 -35.51 7.94
CA LYS A 95 2.12 -34.73 7.49
C LYS A 95 1.76 -33.54 6.57
N THR A 96 0.61 -32.90 6.82
CA THR A 96 0.21 -31.69 6.07
C THR A 96 0.32 -30.47 6.96
N PHE A 97 0.95 -29.42 6.47
CA PHE A 97 1.15 -28.13 7.14
C PHE A 97 0.49 -27.02 6.34
N PHE A 98 -0.12 -26.05 7.06
CA PHE A 98 -0.73 -24.86 6.49
C PHE A 98 0.03 -23.64 6.98
N ILE A 99 0.49 -22.81 6.05
CA ILE A 99 1.15 -21.52 6.32
C ILE A 99 0.31 -20.46 5.63
N LEU A 100 -0.41 -19.65 6.42
CA LEU A 100 -1.23 -18.56 5.94
C LEU A 100 -0.52 -17.25 6.24
N ILE A 101 -0.19 -16.49 5.20
CA ILE A 101 0.55 -15.22 5.28
C ILE A 101 -0.45 -14.09 5.03
N SER A 102 -0.78 -13.34 6.06
CA SER A 102 -1.77 -12.25 6.03
C SER A 102 -1.13 -10.91 6.32
N ASP A 103 -1.53 -9.88 5.58
CA ASP A 103 -1.16 -8.48 5.84
C ASP A 103 -2.03 -7.86 6.95
N ASN A 104 -3.22 -8.45 7.20
CA ASN A 104 -4.16 -7.92 8.19
C ASN A 104 -4.97 -9.05 8.84
N LYS A 105 -4.59 -9.42 10.05
CA LYS A 105 -5.25 -10.50 10.80
C LYS A 105 -6.71 -10.20 11.16
N GLU A 106 -7.08 -8.92 11.28
CA GLU A 106 -8.45 -8.52 11.63
C GLU A 106 -9.43 -8.73 10.46
N LYS A 107 -8.91 -8.78 9.23
CA LYS A 107 -9.71 -9.08 8.04
C LYS A 107 -9.87 -10.58 7.78
N LEU A 108 -9.17 -11.43 8.52
CA LEU A 108 -9.36 -12.89 8.44
C LEU A 108 -10.74 -13.25 8.97
N LEU A 109 -11.39 -14.20 8.29
CA LEU A 109 -12.65 -14.74 8.79
C LEU A 109 -12.42 -15.41 10.16
N PRO A 110 -13.23 -15.08 11.18
CA PRO A 110 -13.07 -15.63 12.54
C PRO A 110 -13.04 -17.15 12.57
N THR A 111 -13.79 -17.79 11.66
CA THR A 111 -13.84 -19.25 11.50
C THR A 111 -12.51 -19.87 11.08
N ILE A 112 -11.69 -19.14 10.31
CA ILE A 112 -10.35 -19.57 9.93
C ILE A 112 -9.35 -19.20 11.04
N SER A 113 -9.40 -17.95 11.50
CA SER A 113 -8.48 -17.40 12.50
C SER A 113 -8.46 -18.23 13.80
N SER A 114 -9.64 -18.68 14.27
CA SER A 114 -9.77 -19.46 15.53
C SER A 114 -9.13 -20.85 15.49
N ARG A 115 -8.76 -21.35 14.30
CA ARG A 115 -8.19 -22.70 14.09
C ARG A 115 -6.71 -22.68 13.78
N LEU A 116 -6.10 -21.51 13.81
CA LEU A 116 -4.70 -21.31 13.46
C LEU A 116 -3.91 -20.80 14.66
N GLN A 117 -2.66 -21.20 14.73
CA GLN A 117 -1.70 -20.56 15.62
C GLN A 117 -1.23 -19.25 14.97
N HIS A 118 -1.36 -18.15 15.71
CA HIS A 118 -0.90 -16.85 15.24
C HIS A 118 0.57 -16.63 15.58
N ILE A 119 1.32 -16.18 14.59
CA ILE A 119 2.70 -15.74 14.72
C ILE A 119 2.76 -14.32 14.18
N ASP A 120 2.95 -13.34 15.06
CA ASP A 120 3.12 -11.95 14.66
C ASP A 120 4.59 -11.74 14.22
N VAL A 121 4.78 -11.22 13.01
CA VAL A 121 6.09 -10.89 12.46
C VAL A 121 6.26 -9.37 12.55
N SER A 122 7.27 -8.94 13.30
CA SER A 122 7.59 -7.52 13.43
C SER A 122 8.10 -6.93 12.11
N PRO A 123 7.77 -5.67 11.80
CA PRO A 123 8.38 -4.99 10.66
C PRO A 123 9.90 -4.90 10.85
N PRO A 124 10.68 -4.97 9.76
CA PRO A 124 12.12 -4.81 9.82
C PRO A 124 12.51 -3.39 10.26
N SER A 125 13.66 -3.28 10.92
CA SER A 125 14.27 -1.99 11.26
C SER A 125 14.75 -1.25 10.01
N GLU A 126 15.02 0.05 10.13
CA GLU A 126 15.60 0.83 9.02
C GLU A 126 16.95 0.24 8.58
N GLU A 127 17.78 -0.21 9.50
CA GLU A 127 19.10 -0.80 9.23
C GLU A 127 18.99 -2.12 8.49
N GLU A 128 18.02 -2.97 8.86
CA GLU A 128 17.75 -4.22 8.16
C GLU A 128 17.25 -3.97 6.73
N ILE A 129 16.41 -2.95 6.52
CA ILE A 129 15.95 -2.55 5.17
C ILE A 129 17.14 -2.03 4.34
N VAL A 130 17.98 -1.17 4.89
CA VAL A 130 19.19 -0.66 4.21
C VAL A 130 20.09 -1.83 3.81
N SER A 131 20.40 -2.72 4.75
CA SER A 131 21.22 -3.91 4.51
C SER A 131 20.62 -4.80 3.42
N PHE A 132 19.30 -5.02 3.45
CA PHE A 132 18.61 -5.81 2.42
C PHE A 132 18.73 -5.16 1.04
N LEU A 133 18.53 -3.85 0.93
CA LEU A 133 18.61 -3.13 -0.35
C LEU A 133 20.03 -3.21 -0.93
N LEU A 134 21.05 -2.95 -0.12
CA LEU A 134 22.44 -3.00 -0.56
C LEU A 134 22.88 -4.40 -1.00
N ASN A 135 22.39 -5.45 -0.34
CA ASN A 135 22.76 -6.83 -0.65
C ASN A 135 22.05 -7.41 -1.86
N ASN A 136 20.87 -6.88 -2.23
CA ASN A 136 20.01 -7.47 -3.25
C ASN A 136 19.87 -6.63 -4.51
N PHE A 137 20.24 -5.35 -4.47
CA PHE A 137 20.10 -4.43 -5.59
C PHE A 137 21.36 -3.57 -5.76
N GLU A 138 21.60 -3.13 -6.98
CA GLU A 138 22.64 -2.15 -7.29
C GLU A 138 22.16 -0.75 -6.90
N ILE A 139 22.42 -0.35 -5.66
CA ILE A 139 21.99 0.92 -5.07
C ILE A 139 23.09 1.48 -4.18
N ASP A 140 23.25 2.78 -4.18
CA ASP A 140 24.17 3.47 -3.27
C ASP A 140 23.60 3.57 -1.84
N GLU A 141 24.48 3.70 -0.87
CA GLU A 141 24.10 3.72 0.56
C GLU A 141 23.18 4.89 0.91
N LEU A 142 23.37 6.04 0.27
CA LEU A 142 22.55 7.23 0.52
C LEU A 142 21.11 7.00 0.06
N SER A 143 20.93 6.48 -1.15
CA SER A 143 19.62 6.11 -1.69
C SER A 143 18.96 5.01 -0.89
N ALA A 144 19.71 3.98 -0.44
CA ALA A 144 19.19 2.92 0.41
C ALA A 144 18.65 3.45 1.74
N LYS A 145 19.39 4.35 2.40
CA LYS A 145 18.94 5.04 3.63
C LYS A 145 17.68 5.88 3.38
N LYS A 146 17.65 6.62 2.27
CA LYS A 146 16.51 7.42 1.86
C LYS A 146 15.24 6.54 1.69
N TYR A 147 15.36 5.45 0.94
CA TYR A 147 14.21 4.56 0.71
C TYR A 147 13.76 3.82 1.97
N SER A 148 14.69 3.46 2.85
CA SER A 148 14.36 2.87 4.15
C SER A 148 13.54 3.82 5.02
N ALA A 149 13.95 5.08 5.12
CA ALA A 149 13.23 6.09 5.88
C ALA A 149 11.81 6.33 5.33
N TYR A 150 11.65 6.44 3.99
CA TYR A 150 10.33 6.55 3.36
C TYR A 150 9.45 5.32 3.54
N ALA A 151 10.06 4.16 3.65
CA ALA A 151 9.35 2.90 3.78
C ALA A 151 8.69 2.72 5.15
N ASN A 152 9.20 3.37 6.20
CA ASN A 152 8.68 3.30 7.57
C ASN A 152 8.43 1.84 8.02
N GLY A 153 9.47 1.00 7.91
CA GLY A 153 9.42 -0.42 8.28
C GLY A 153 8.78 -1.36 7.24
N ASN A 154 8.36 -0.86 6.09
CA ASN A 154 7.77 -1.69 5.04
C ASN A 154 8.78 -1.97 3.92
N LEU A 155 9.40 -3.14 3.95
CA LEU A 155 10.42 -3.55 2.99
C LEU A 155 9.93 -3.48 1.53
N HIS A 156 8.70 -3.94 1.26
CA HIS A 156 8.13 -3.89 -0.09
C HIS A 156 8.01 -2.45 -0.61
N ARG A 157 7.66 -1.51 0.27
CA ARG A 157 7.60 -0.09 -0.06
C ARG A 157 8.99 0.47 -0.38
N ALA A 158 10.03 0.10 0.38
CA ALA A 158 11.41 0.49 0.08
C ALA A 158 11.88 0.00 -1.30
N ILE A 159 11.54 -1.25 -1.64
CA ILE A 159 11.84 -1.84 -2.93
C ILE A 159 11.10 -1.12 -4.06
N ASN A 160 9.83 -0.81 -3.87
CA ASN A 160 9.06 -0.05 -4.86
C ASN A 160 9.64 1.34 -5.09
N PHE A 161 10.14 2.02 -4.06
CA PHE A 161 10.86 3.28 -4.24
C PHE A 161 12.11 3.12 -5.08
N HIS A 162 12.86 2.02 -4.93
CA HIS A 162 14.02 1.74 -5.78
C HIS A 162 13.63 1.57 -7.25
N PHE A 163 12.61 0.75 -7.55
CA PHE A 163 12.19 0.50 -8.93
C PHE A 163 11.42 1.65 -9.58
N ASN A 164 10.73 2.47 -8.77
CA ASN A 164 9.89 3.57 -9.22
C ASN A 164 10.51 4.93 -8.87
N SER A 165 11.82 5.00 -8.63
CA SER A 165 12.50 6.24 -8.24
C SER A 165 12.32 7.38 -9.24
N SER A 166 12.06 7.06 -10.51
CA SER A 166 11.66 8.04 -11.54
C SER A 166 10.22 8.56 -11.36
N HIS A 167 9.34 7.85 -10.65
CA HIS A 167 7.93 8.24 -10.47
C HIS A 167 7.68 9.00 -9.16
N ASN A 168 8.55 8.86 -8.14
CA ASN A 168 8.37 9.61 -6.88
C ASN A 168 8.61 11.12 -7.03
N SER A 169 9.45 11.53 -7.99
CA SER A 169 9.57 12.94 -8.37
C SER A 169 8.28 13.50 -9.00
N ASP A 170 7.40 12.64 -9.51
CA ASP A 170 6.20 13.04 -10.20
C ASP A 170 5.05 13.43 -9.25
N TYR A 171 5.08 13.04 -7.97
CA TYR A 171 4.02 13.39 -7.02
C TYR A 171 4.13 14.81 -6.45
N LEU A 172 5.33 15.36 -6.37
CA LEU A 172 5.55 16.71 -5.84
C LEU A 172 4.79 17.78 -6.62
N PRO A 173 4.83 17.83 -7.96
CA PRO A 173 4.07 18.83 -8.74
C PRO A 173 2.56 18.71 -8.51
N PHE A 174 2.01 17.47 -8.41
CA PHE A 174 0.59 17.25 -8.12
C PHE A 174 0.23 17.72 -6.70
N PHE A 175 1.08 17.44 -5.72
CA PHE A 175 0.91 17.90 -4.34
C PHE A 175 0.96 19.42 -4.23
N ILE A 176 1.96 20.06 -4.82
CA ILE A 176 2.10 21.52 -4.85
C ILE A 176 0.87 22.17 -5.46
N LYS A 177 0.44 21.69 -6.63
CA LYS A 177 -0.74 22.21 -7.34
C LYS A 177 -1.97 22.07 -6.47
N TRP A 178 -2.18 20.88 -5.88
CA TRP A 178 -3.32 20.60 -5.00
C TRP A 178 -3.35 21.52 -3.77
N MET A 179 -2.24 21.64 -3.04
CA MET A 179 -2.17 22.48 -1.85
C MET A 179 -2.40 23.96 -2.16
N ARG A 180 -1.89 24.44 -3.32
CA ARG A 180 -2.15 25.81 -3.79
C ARG A 180 -3.63 26.03 -4.11
N LEU A 181 -4.28 25.08 -4.79
CA LEU A 181 -5.72 25.15 -5.09
C LEU A 181 -6.55 25.11 -3.81
N CYS A 182 -6.20 24.23 -2.89
CA CYS A 182 -6.85 24.17 -1.58
C CYS A 182 -6.72 25.47 -0.78
N TYR A 183 -5.56 26.11 -0.84
CA TYR A 183 -5.33 27.39 -0.17
C TYR A 183 -6.11 28.53 -0.82
N SER A 184 -6.07 28.63 -2.15
CA SER A 184 -6.78 29.67 -2.92
C SER A 184 -8.28 29.48 -3.00
N ARG A 185 -8.79 28.26 -2.69
CA ARG A 185 -10.20 27.84 -2.78
C ARG A 185 -10.80 28.03 -4.16
N ASN A 186 -10.00 27.86 -5.17
CA ASN A 186 -10.48 27.90 -6.54
C ASN A 186 -11.16 26.57 -6.87
N ILE A 187 -12.48 26.52 -6.76
CA ILE A 187 -13.26 25.29 -6.95
C ILE A 187 -13.18 24.84 -8.43
N ALA A 188 -13.22 25.77 -9.39
CA ALA A 188 -13.17 25.42 -10.80
C ALA A 188 -11.87 24.68 -11.15
N ASP A 189 -10.72 25.27 -10.84
CA ASP A 189 -9.43 24.64 -11.09
C ASP A 189 -9.22 23.38 -10.24
N THR A 190 -9.85 23.29 -9.07
CA THR A 190 -9.83 22.07 -8.26
C THR A 190 -10.56 20.93 -8.95
N ILE A 191 -11.69 21.20 -9.63
CA ILE A 191 -12.41 20.18 -10.42
C ILE A 191 -11.54 19.68 -11.56
N ASP A 192 -10.82 20.59 -12.25
CA ASP A 192 -9.91 20.21 -13.32
C ASP A 192 -8.75 19.35 -12.80
N TRP A 193 -8.16 19.73 -11.67
CA TRP A 193 -7.14 18.92 -11.00
C TRP A 193 -7.69 17.55 -10.58
N VAL A 194 -8.90 17.47 -10.03
CA VAL A 194 -9.56 16.21 -9.69
C VAL A 194 -9.78 15.33 -10.91
N ASN A 195 -10.15 15.91 -12.06
CA ASN A 195 -10.26 15.18 -13.31
C ASN A 195 -8.90 14.64 -13.79
N GLU A 196 -7.81 15.37 -13.55
CA GLU A 196 -6.45 14.95 -13.87
C GLU A 196 -6.00 13.79 -12.97
N ILE A 197 -6.07 13.96 -11.64
CA ILE A 197 -5.64 12.95 -10.65
C ILE A 197 -6.48 11.66 -10.74
N SER A 198 -7.76 11.77 -11.12
CA SER A 198 -8.65 10.61 -11.26
C SER A 198 -8.29 9.67 -12.41
N LYS A 199 -7.38 10.08 -13.30
CA LYS A 199 -6.83 9.22 -14.35
C LYS A 199 -5.72 8.30 -13.83
N MET A 200 -5.18 8.58 -12.66
CA MET A 200 -4.24 7.68 -11.99
C MET A 200 -4.93 6.36 -11.65
N GLY A 201 -4.20 5.27 -11.80
CA GLY A 201 -4.62 3.97 -11.32
C GLY A 201 -4.79 3.96 -9.79
N ARG A 202 -5.58 3.03 -9.27
CA ARG A 202 -5.85 2.92 -7.83
C ARG A 202 -4.58 2.87 -6.99
N GLU A 203 -3.62 2.06 -7.38
CA GLU A 203 -2.38 1.89 -6.62
C GLU A 203 -1.53 3.17 -6.65
N GLN A 204 -1.44 3.85 -7.79
CA GLN A 204 -0.76 5.15 -7.89
C GLN A 204 -1.44 6.22 -7.01
N LEU A 205 -2.78 6.25 -6.97
CA LEU A 205 -3.50 7.19 -6.12
C LEU A 205 -3.26 6.89 -4.63
N LYS A 206 -3.19 5.62 -4.23
CA LYS A 206 -2.83 5.23 -2.87
C LYS A 206 -1.40 5.67 -2.52
N GLU A 207 -0.45 5.49 -3.43
CA GLU A 207 0.93 5.96 -3.25
C GLU A 207 0.98 7.48 -3.14
N PHE A 208 0.22 8.20 -3.97
CA PHE A 208 0.08 9.66 -3.85
C PHE A 208 -0.46 10.08 -2.49
N LEU A 209 -1.51 9.43 -1.98
CA LEU A 209 -2.05 9.74 -0.65
C LEU A 209 -1.04 9.46 0.46
N LEU A 210 -0.27 8.37 0.38
CA LEU A 210 0.81 8.09 1.32
C LEU A 210 1.94 9.12 1.24
N TYR A 211 2.28 9.58 0.03
CA TYR A 211 3.22 10.67 -0.17
C TYR A 211 2.75 11.96 0.52
N ASN A 212 1.45 12.27 0.44
CA ASN A 212 0.89 13.45 1.14
C ASN A 212 1.03 13.34 2.67
N LEU A 213 0.77 12.15 3.24
CA LEU A 213 0.98 11.92 4.68
C LEU A 213 2.42 12.19 5.09
N GLU A 214 3.39 11.71 4.30
CA GLU A 214 4.81 11.94 4.56
C GLU A 214 5.17 13.43 4.44
N MET A 215 4.66 14.14 3.44
CA MET A 215 4.86 15.58 3.30
C MET A 215 4.28 16.37 4.48
N PHE A 216 3.10 16.01 4.98
CA PHE A 216 2.53 16.63 6.19
C PHE A 216 3.36 16.31 7.44
N ARG A 217 3.82 15.06 7.60
CA ARG A 217 4.71 14.67 8.68
C ARG A 217 6.01 15.47 8.67
N ASN A 218 6.62 15.61 7.48
CA ASN A 218 7.85 16.38 7.31
C ASN A 218 7.65 17.88 7.62
N CYS A 219 6.47 18.45 7.33
CA CYS A 219 6.14 19.81 7.77
C CYS A 219 6.21 19.95 9.29
N VAL A 220 5.69 18.98 10.04
CA VAL A 220 5.71 19.02 11.52
C VAL A 220 7.13 18.84 12.05
N ILE A 221 7.86 17.84 11.53
CA ILE A 221 9.24 17.56 11.93
C ILE A 221 10.13 18.79 11.68
N GLY A 222 9.91 19.48 10.55
CA GLY A 222 10.64 20.69 10.17
C GLY A 222 10.52 21.86 11.14
N HIS A 223 9.48 21.89 11.99
CA HIS A 223 9.40 22.85 13.08
C HIS A 223 10.42 22.60 14.20
N TYR A 224 10.91 21.35 14.34
CA TYR A 224 11.84 20.93 15.40
C TYR A 224 13.31 20.93 14.96
N LYS A 225 13.66 21.51 13.80
CA LYS A 225 15.04 21.60 13.26
C LYS A 225 15.74 20.23 13.11
N VAL A 226 14.99 19.20 12.78
CA VAL A 226 15.54 17.89 12.47
C VAL A 226 16.01 17.88 11.01
N ASP A 227 17.20 17.37 10.74
CA ASP A 227 17.72 17.23 9.36
C ASP A 227 16.84 16.28 8.55
N PHE A 228 16.35 16.79 7.43
CA PHE A 228 15.56 16.01 6.47
C PHE A 228 16.47 15.15 5.60
N LYS A 229 16.89 14.01 6.11
CA LYS A 229 17.77 13.07 5.37
C LYS A 229 17.11 12.43 4.13
N THR A 230 15.83 12.66 3.94
CA THR A 230 14.98 11.90 2.99
C THR A 230 14.40 12.73 1.87
N LEU A 231 14.42 14.05 1.97
CA LEU A 231 13.83 14.95 0.98
C LEU A 231 14.86 15.39 -0.07
N ASN A 232 14.41 15.55 -1.31
CA ASN A 232 15.22 16.21 -2.33
C ASN A 232 15.15 17.74 -2.17
N ASP A 233 16.01 18.46 -2.90
CA ASP A 233 16.12 19.92 -2.78
C ASP A 233 14.82 20.65 -3.14
N GLU A 234 14.05 20.15 -4.10
CA GLU A 234 12.78 20.74 -4.51
C GLU A 234 11.69 20.52 -3.44
N GLU A 235 11.61 19.33 -2.86
CA GLU A 235 10.74 19.02 -1.73
C GLU A 235 11.07 19.90 -0.52
N MET A 236 12.36 20.04 -0.21
CA MET A 236 12.83 20.88 0.88
C MET A 236 12.46 22.34 0.67
N ALA A 237 12.73 22.87 -0.53
CA ALA A 237 12.39 24.26 -0.87
C ALA A 237 10.88 24.55 -0.81
N PHE A 238 10.05 23.55 -1.16
CA PHE A 238 8.61 23.67 -1.01
C PHE A 238 8.17 23.59 0.45
N LEU A 239 8.69 22.62 1.21
CA LEU A 239 8.33 22.43 2.61
C LEU A 239 8.65 23.66 3.47
N GLU A 240 9.79 24.31 3.26
CA GLU A 240 10.14 25.54 3.96
C GLU A 240 9.08 26.63 3.81
N LYS A 241 8.43 26.72 2.64
CA LYS A 241 7.36 27.67 2.36
C LYS A 241 5.99 27.19 2.84
N PHE A 242 5.80 25.86 2.90
CA PHE A 242 4.50 25.26 3.22
C PHE A 242 4.31 24.93 4.70
N LYS A 243 5.40 24.63 5.43
CA LYS A 243 5.34 24.29 6.87
C LYS A 243 4.56 25.28 7.76
N PRO A 244 4.54 26.61 7.52
CA PRO A 244 3.76 27.50 8.35
C PRO A 244 2.25 27.27 8.32
N TYR A 245 1.75 26.58 7.27
CA TYR A 245 0.33 26.27 7.12
C TYR A 245 -0.08 24.97 7.82
N ILE A 246 0.89 24.17 8.26
CA ILE A 246 0.67 22.91 8.97
C ILE A 246 1.11 23.08 10.43
N ASN A 247 0.17 22.90 11.36
CA ASN A 247 0.40 23.09 12.79
C ASN A 247 -0.39 22.06 13.62
N HIS A 248 -0.23 22.09 14.95
CA HIS A 248 -0.87 21.16 15.87
C HIS A 248 -2.40 21.09 15.79
N ASN A 249 -3.06 22.15 15.28
CA ASN A 249 -4.53 22.18 15.19
C ASN A 249 -5.07 21.47 13.95
N ASN A 250 -4.28 21.39 12.87
CA ASN A 250 -4.75 20.83 11.61
C ASN A 250 -4.03 19.53 11.20
N ILE A 251 -2.86 19.21 11.76
CA ILE A 251 -2.10 18.01 11.35
C ILE A 251 -2.88 16.73 11.62
N ILE A 252 -3.50 16.57 12.79
CA ILE A 252 -4.27 15.36 13.11
C ILE A 252 -5.48 15.23 12.18
N PRO A 253 -6.36 16.25 12.03
CA PRO A 253 -7.45 16.18 11.07
C PRO A 253 -7.02 15.95 9.61
N LEU A 254 -5.88 16.50 9.17
CA LEU A 254 -5.34 16.27 7.84
C LEU A 254 -4.88 14.82 7.68
N ASN A 255 -4.18 14.29 8.68
CA ASN A 255 -3.73 12.90 8.68
C ASN A 255 -4.91 11.92 8.63
N ASP A 256 -5.93 12.13 9.46
CA ASP A 256 -7.13 11.31 9.50
C ASP A 256 -7.89 11.36 8.18
N LEU A 257 -8.02 12.55 7.59
CA LEU A 257 -8.69 12.76 6.32
C LEU A 257 -8.01 12.00 5.17
N ILE A 258 -6.68 12.05 5.10
CA ILE A 258 -5.94 11.34 4.05
C ILE A 258 -5.97 9.82 4.28
N ASN A 259 -5.87 9.35 5.53
CA ASN A 259 -6.02 7.94 5.85
C ASN A 259 -7.42 7.41 5.52
N GLU A 260 -8.47 8.18 5.79
CA GLU A 260 -9.84 7.85 5.40
C GLU A 260 -9.97 7.78 3.86
N ALA A 261 -9.38 8.74 3.15
CA ALA A 261 -9.34 8.74 1.69
C ALA A 261 -8.62 7.49 1.15
N TYR A 262 -7.46 7.14 1.71
CA TYR A 262 -6.73 5.92 1.36
C TYR A 262 -7.61 4.68 1.52
N PHE A 263 -8.30 4.55 2.65
CA PHE A 263 -9.21 3.45 2.92
C PHE A 263 -10.38 3.38 1.92
N HIS A 264 -10.94 4.52 1.54
CA HIS A 264 -11.99 4.59 0.53
C HIS A 264 -11.52 4.22 -0.87
N VAL A 265 -10.30 4.63 -1.25
CA VAL A 265 -9.66 4.20 -2.52
C VAL A 265 -9.47 2.68 -2.53
N GLU A 266 -9.03 2.09 -1.43
CA GLU A 266 -8.88 0.63 -1.30
C GLU A 266 -10.22 -0.10 -1.52
N ARG A 267 -11.34 0.51 -1.12
CA ARG A 267 -12.71 -0.02 -1.26
C ARG A 267 -13.43 0.38 -2.56
N ASN A 268 -12.70 0.85 -3.55
CA ASN A 268 -13.25 1.23 -4.86
C ASN A 268 -14.22 2.42 -4.84
N ALA A 269 -14.05 3.36 -3.93
CA ALA A 269 -14.82 4.60 -3.98
C ALA A 269 -14.58 5.35 -5.30
N ASN A 270 -15.57 6.12 -5.72
CA ASN A 270 -15.41 6.98 -6.90
C ASN A 270 -14.36 8.05 -6.62
N THR A 271 -13.22 7.95 -7.32
CA THR A 271 -12.05 8.82 -7.12
C THR A 271 -12.37 10.29 -7.27
N LYS A 272 -13.21 10.67 -8.23
CA LYS A 272 -13.56 12.08 -8.46
C LYS A 272 -14.34 12.66 -7.30
N ILE A 273 -15.35 11.97 -6.83
CA ILE A 273 -16.18 12.40 -5.71
C ILE A 273 -15.32 12.46 -4.44
N LEU A 274 -14.53 11.41 -4.21
CA LEU A 274 -13.64 11.33 -3.04
C LEU A 274 -12.63 12.48 -3.00
N MET A 275 -11.87 12.67 -4.10
CA MET A 275 -10.82 13.71 -4.13
C MET A 275 -11.37 15.12 -4.10
N LEU A 276 -12.59 15.34 -4.62
CA LEU A 276 -13.27 16.61 -4.49
C LEU A 276 -13.69 16.89 -3.04
N ASP A 277 -14.28 15.91 -2.35
CA ASP A 277 -14.66 16.02 -0.94
C ASP A 277 -13.44 16.28 -0.05
N VAL A 278 -12.38 15.49 -0.25
CA VAL A 278 -11.10 15.68 0.46
C VAL A 278 -10.54 17.08 0.23
N SER A 279 -10.56 17.59 -1.01
CA SER A 279 -10.10 18.95 -1.33
C SER A 279 -10.88 20.01 -0.57
N ILE A 280 -12.21 19.90 -0.55
CA ILE A 280 -13.09 20.84 0.18
C ILE A 280 -12.82 20.80 1.69
N LYS A 281 -12.57 19.63 2.25
CA LYS A 281 -12.22 19.47 3.67
C LYS A 281 -10.85 20.11 3.97
N ILE A 282 -9.85 19.90 3.10
CA ILE A 282 -8.53 20.55 3.24
C ILE A 282 -8.64 22.09 3.18
N PHE A 283 -9.52 22.66 2.32
CA PHE A 283 -9.76 24.13 2.29
C PHE A 283 -10.11 24.67 3.68
N LYS A 284 -10.94 23.94 4.41
CA LYS A 284 -11.36 24.35 5.76
C LYS A 284 -10.22 24.25 6.77
N LEU A 285 -9.44 23.17 6.69
CA LEU A 285 -8.35 22.88 7.61
C LEU A 285 -7.16 23.83 7.44
N LEU A 286 -6.81 24.20 6.20
CA LEU A 286 -5.73 25.17 5.94
C LEU A 286 -6.13 26.61 6.35
N LYS A 287 -7.42 26.97 6.26
CA LYS A 287 -7.88 28.31 6.67
C LYS A 287 -7.76 28.54 8.18
N ASN A 288 -8.13 27.54 8.95
CA ASN A 288 -8.14 27.66 10.40
C ASN A 288 -6.73 27.89 10.97
N SER A 289 -5.68 27.47 10.24
CA SER A 289 -4.28 27.69 10.61
C SER A 289 -3.82 29.14 10.43
N VAL A 290 -4.30 29.84 9.42
CA VAL A 290 -3.85 31.19 9.05
C VAL A 290 -4.43 32.27 10.00
N TYR A 291 -5.62 32.06 10.55
CA TYR A 291 -6.23 33.02 11.48
C TYR A 291 -5.46 33.15 12.81
N GLN A 292 -4.67 32.15 13.19
CA GLN A 292 -3.88 32.20 14.42
C GLN A 292 -2.50 32.83 14.22
N ILE A 293 -1.90 32.73 13.02
CA ILE A 293 -0.62 33.40 12.71
C ILE A 293 -0.76 34.93 12.70
N LYS A 294 -1.95 35.48 12.43
CA LYS A 294 -2.22 36.91 12.42
C LYS A 294 -2.58 37.47 13.82
N LYS A 295 -2.65 36.63 14.86
CA LYS A 295 -2.98 37.03 16.24
C LYS A 295 -1.78 36.94 17.21
N VAL A 296 -0.61 36.60 16.75
CA VAL A 296 0.69 36.67 17.44
C VAL A 296 1.54 37.71 16.72
#